data_1e96095856509700e256134e9f8b518a
#
_entry.id   1e96095856509700e256134e9f8b518a
#
_cell.length_a   1.000
_cell.length_b   1.000
_cell.length_c   1.000
_cell.angle_alpha   90.00
_cell.angle_beta   90.00
_cell.angle_gamma   90.00
#
_symmetry.space_group_name_H-M   'P 1'
#
loop_
_entity.id
_entity.type
_entity.pdbx_description
1 polymer ?
#
loop_
_entity_poly.entity_id
_entity_poly.type
_entity_poly.pdbx_seq_one_letter_code
_entity_poly.pdbx_strand_id
1 'polypeptide(L)'
;MTEKPIQLGLAGLGTVGSGVYETLYRNHSLLEARSKIPFRIKRIAVRNLNKHRETAVPEELLTDDWHELVGDPEIDIIIELIGGTRQAYDLVTTALRAGKPVVTGNKALLAEYGAEIFKLSAEMGTPIYFEASAGGGIPIIQSLQNSLICNHINSIVGIINGTSNYILSAMGEHGADYEDALVQAQKLGFAEEDPSLDVNGWDAAHKALILATLAYGTTISPDKIYVSGIENITSRDFEFAKKLGYTIKLLVVIRYHENQEDALELRVQPCFVHDWHILASVNGVFNAISVNGDIVGETLFYGRGAGKNPTASAVISDVITAMRESRYPEFHTGFTPYAKSCGVMHINDTTTPYYVRFQVADQPGVIAEIARILATFGIGISATSSAPSHIDEDG
;
A
#
# COMPACT_ATOMS: atom_id res chain seq x y z
N MET A 1 13.04 -25.81 31.91
CA MET A 1 12.33 -26.55 30.86
C MET A 1 12.51 -25.81 29.57
N THR A 2 13.11 -26.41 28.54
CA THR A 2 13.20 -25.80 27.21
C THR A 2 11.78 -25.75 26.63
N GLU A 3 11.28 -24.55 26.39
CA GLU A 3 9.95 -24.36 25.79
C GLU A 3 9.88 -25.04 24.42
N LYS A 4 8.72 -25.64 24.09
CA LYS A 4 8.48 -26.22 22.77
C LYS A 4 8.59 -25.11 21.71
N PRO A 5 9.38 -25.28 20.64
CA PRO A 5 9.49 -24.26 19.61
C PRO A 5 8.17 -24.09 18.84
N ILE A 6 7.82 -22.86 18.51
CA ILE A 6 6.69 -22.53 17.62
C ILE A 6 7.01 -23.05 16.21
N GLN A 7 6.06 -23.76 15.61
CA GLN A 7 6.19 -24.34 14.28
C GLN A 7 5.50 -23.43 13.25
N LEU A 8 6.26 -23.01 12.25
CA LEU A 8 5.78 -22.14 11.19
C LEU A 8 5.52 -22.95 9.90
N GLY A 9 4.37 -22.72 9.28
CA GLY A 9 4.06 -23.17 7.93
C GLY A 9 4.16 -21.99 6.96
N LEU A 10 5.00 -22.08 5.94
CA LEU A 10 5.18 -21.04 4.93
C LEU A 10 4.51 -21.44 3.62
N ALA A 11 3.52 -20.73 3.18
CA ALA A 11 2.89 -20.90 1.88
C ALA A 11 3.42 -19.85 0.89
N GLY A 12 4.18 -20.30 -0.11
CA GLY A 12 4.82 -19.45 -1.12
C GLY A 12 6.31 -19.21 -0.87
N LEU A 13 7.13 -19.55 -1.86
CA LEU A 13 8.59 -19.34 -1.86
C LEU A 13 8.99 -18.57 -3.13
N GLY A 14 8.25 -17.49 -3.41
CA GLY A 14 8.58 -16.47 -4.41
C GLY A 14 9.58 -15.45 -3.85
N THR A 15 9.65 -14.27 -4.44
CA THR A 15 10.59 -13.21 -4.03
C THR A 15 10.49 -12.90 -2.53
N VAL A 16 9.29 -12.64 -2.02
CA VAL A 16 9.08 -12.31 -0.60
C VAL A 16 9.27 -13.53 0.29
N GLY A 17 8.67 -14.67 -0.05
CA GLY A 17 8.80 -15.91 0.73
C GLY A 17 10.24 -16.39 0.88
N SER A 18 11.04 -16.29 -0.19
CA SER A 18 12.49 -16.54 -0.13
C SER A 18 13.20 -15.58 0.81
N GLY A 19 12.84 -14.28 0.77
CA GLY A 19 13.38 -13.29 1.69
C GLY A 19 13.03 -13.56 3.15
N VAL A 20 11.80 -14.02 3.41
CA VAL A 20 11.35 -14.43 4.76
C VAL A 20 12.15 -15.63 5.23
N TYR A 21 12.22 -16.70 4.42
CA TYR A 21 12.99 -17.91 4.76
C TYR A 21 14.46 -17.59 5.07
N GLU A 22 15.15 -16.90 4.15
CA GLU A 22 16.56 -16.53 4.30
C GLU A 22 16.80 -15.69 5.55
N THR A 23 15.88 -14.76 5.85
CA THR A 23 16.05 -13.86 7.00
C THR A 23 15.75 -14.56 8.32
N LEU A 24 14.74 -15.42 8.38
CA LEU A 24 14.44 -16.25 9.55
C LEU A 24 15.62 -17.18 9.86
N TYR A 25 16.22 -17.77 8.80
CA TYR A 25 17.40 -18.64 8.97
C TYR A 25 18.65 -17.87 9.39
N ARG A 26 19.00 -16.79 8.66
CA ARG A 26 20.20 -15.99 8.92
C ARG A 26 20.19 -15.31 10.28
N ASN A 27 19.04 -14.78 10.68
CA ASN A 27 18.89 -14.00 11.91
C ASN A 27 18.26 -14.82 13.04
N HIS A 28 18.22 -16.15 12.94
CA HIS A 28 17.53 -17.05 13.89
C HIS A 28 17.88 -16.73 15.35
N SER A 29 19.17 -16.75 15.71
CA SER A 29 19.62 -16.49 17.08
C SER A 29 19.26 -15.09 17.57
N LEU A 30 19.30 -14.08 16.70
CA LEU A 30 18.90 -12.71 17.03
C LEU A 30 17.39 -12.63 17.33
N LEU A 31 16.58 -13.28 16.49
CA LEU A 31 15.13 -13.29 16.62
C LEU A 31 14.70 -14.05 17.89
N GLU A 32 15.27 -15.20 18.17
CA GLU A 32 15.03 -15.92 19.43
C GLU A 32 15.46 -15.13 20.66
N ALA A 33 16.64 -14.48 20.60
CA ALA A 33 17.11 -13.64 21.70
C ALA A 33 16.19 -12.45 22.00
N ARG A 34 15.55 -11.87 20.97
CA ARG A 34 14.62 -10.73 21.11
C ARG A 34 13.20 -11.13 21.44
N SER A 35 12.70 -12.21 20.84
CA SER A 35 11.34 -12.72 21.11
C SER A 35 11.27 -13.51 22.42
N LYS A 36 12.35 -14.14 22.85
CA LYS A 36 12.42 -15.14 23.92
C LYS A 36 11.63 -16.40 23.60
N ILE A 37 11.33 -16.66 22.34
CA ILE A 37 10.52 -17.78 21.88
C ILE A 37 11.32 -18.55 20.83
N PRO A 38 11.62 -19.84 21.05
CA PRO A 38 12.20 -20.69 20.04
C PRO A 38 11.18 -20.96 18.93
N PHE A 39 11.64 -21.01 17.69
CA PHE A 39 10.78 -21.26 16.53
C PHE A 39 11.52 -22.01 15.42
N ARG A 40 10.80 -22.61 14.51
CA ARG A 40 11.34 -23.18 13.27
C ARG A 40 10.30 -23.24 12.17
N ILE A 41 10.73 -23.23 10.92
CA ILE A 41 9.89 -23.55 9.78
C ILE A 41 9.78 -25.06 9.68
N LYS A 42 8.56 -25.59 9.79
CA LYS A 42 8.28 -27.03 9.72
C LYS A 42 7.99 -27.50 8.30
N ARG A 43 7.26 -26.69 7.52
CA ARG A 43 6.85 -27.05 6.17
C ARG A 43 6.70 -25.81 5.30
N ILE A 44 6.98 -25.96 3.98
CA ILE A 44 6.87 -24.89 3.00
C ILE A 44 6.09 -25.39 1.80
N ALA A 45 4.94 -24.78 1.53
CA ALA A 45 4.14 -25.09 0.35
C ALA A 45 4.56 -24.27 -0.86
N VAL A 46 4.77 -24.91 -2.00
CA VAL A 46 5.16 -24.28 -3.26
C VAL A 46 4.38 -24.87 -4.42
N ARG A 47 4.06 -24.08 -5.44
CA ARG A 47 3.28 -24.55 -6.60
C ARG A 47 4.01 -25.62 -7.43
N ASN A 48 5.34 -25.59 -7.48
CA ASN A 48 6.15 -26.50 -8.28
C ASN A 48 7.43 -26.86 -7.50
N LEU A 49 7.54 -28.11 -7.10
CA LEU A 49 8.70 -28.65 -6.37
C LEU A 49 9.98 -28.58 -7.19
N ASN A 50 9.89 -28.80 -8.50
CA ASN A 50 11.03 -28.87 -9.42
C ASN A 50 11.53 -27.50 -9.92
N LYS A 51 10.88 -26.38 -9.52
CA LYS A 51 11.33 -25.05 -9.92
C LYS A 51 12.70 -24.78 -9.29
N HIS A 52 13.69 -24.41 -10.14
CA HIS A 52 14.98 -23.92 -9.64
C HIS A 52 14.78 -22.67 -8.77
N ARG A 53 15.40 -22.66 -7.59
CA ARG A 53 15.36 -21.57 -6.64
C ARG A 53 16.78 -21.17 -6.27
N GLU A 54 17.03 -19.87 -6.21
CA GLU A 54 18.31 -19.34 -5.73
C GLU A 54 18.50 -19.62 -4.23
N THR A 55 17.39 -19.61 -3.47
CA THR A 55 17.39 -19.89 -2.04
C THR A 55 17.48 -21.40 -1.80
N ALA A 56 18.55 -21.85 -1.17
CA ALA A 56 18.71 -23.24 -0.79
C ALA A 56 17.75 -23.60 0.36
N VAL A 57 16.80 -24.49 0.09
CA VAL A 57 15.84 -25.03 1.06
C VAL A 57 15.92 -26.53 1.05
N PRO A 58 16.01 -27.20 2.23
CA PRO A 58 15.96 -28.67 2.31
C PRO A 58 14.69 -29.22 1.66
N GLU A 59 14.83 -30.23 0.80
CA GLU A 59 13.71 -30.83 0.06
C GLU A 59 12.63 -31.40 0.98
N GLU A 60 13.03 -31.94 2.13
CA GLU A 60 12.14 -32.48 3.13
C GLU A 60 11.17 -31.44 3.76
N LEU A 61 11.47 -30.15 3.62
CA LEU A 61 10.56 -29.08 4.06
C LEU A 61 9.52 -28.72 3.00
N LEU A 62 9.72 -29.12 1.74
CA LEU A 62 8.88 -28.70 0.62
C LEU A 62 7.66 -29.63 0.45
N THR A 63 6.54 -29.04 0.11
CA THR A 63 5.33 -29.73 -0.38
C THR A 63 4.68 -28.93 -1.51
N ASP A 64 3.92 -29.56 -2.39
CA ASP A 64 3.08 -28.89 -3.39
C ASP A 64 1.61 -28.79 -2.97
N ASP A 65 1.28 -29.30 -1.79
CA ASP A 65 -0.05 -29.21 -1.19
C ASP A 65 -0.07 -28.32 0.07
N TRP A 66 -0.66 -27.14 -0.04
CA TRP A 66 -0.80 -26.24 1.11
C TRP A 66 -1.74 -26.78 2.19
N HIS A 67 -2.62 -27.75 1.89
CA HIS A 67 -3.47 -28.38 2.89
C HIS A 67 -2.65 -29.11 3.96
N GLU A 68 -1.46 -29.61 3.62
CA GLU A 68 -0.55 -30.18 4.61
C GLU A 68 -0.12 -29.18 5.68
N LEU A 69 -0.03 -27.87 5.34
CA LEU A 69 0.32 -26.84 6.32
C LEU A 69 -0.83 -26.61 7.31
N VAL A 70 -2.04 -26.51 6.81
CA VAL A 70 -3.22 -26.24 7.64
C VAL A 70 -3.65 -27.47 8.42
N GLY A 71 -3.56 -28.66 7.80
CA GLY A 71 -3.95 -29.93 8.42
C GLY A 71 -2.95 -30.48 9.44
N ASP A 72 -1.70 -30.03 9.44
CA ASP A 72 -0.70 -30.49 10.40
C ASP A 72 -0.95 -29.88 11.81
N PRO A 73 -1.31 -30.69 12.81
CA PRO A 73 -1.62 -30.19 14.16
C PRO A 73 -0.41 -29.60 14.90
N GLU A 74 0.80 -29.85 14.39
CA GLU A 74 2.00 -29.28 15.00
C GLU A 74 2.39 -27.93 14.44
N ILE A 75 1.82 -27.48 13.31
CA ILE A 75 2.03 -26.14 12.78
C ILE A 75 1.15 -25.15 13.55
N ASP A 76 1.77 -24.17 14.18
CA ASP A 76 1.13 -23.21 15.05
C ASP A 76 0.68 -21.94 14.30
N ILE A 77 1.46 -21.47 13.30
CA ILE A 77 1.23 -20.21 12.57
C ILE A 77 1.40 -20.45 11.08
N ILE A 78 0.51 -19.89 10.27
CA ILE A 78 0.59 -19.91 8.80
C ILE A 78 1.09 -18.56 8.27
N ILE A 79 2.09 -18.59 7.38
CA ILE A 79 2.60 -17.42 6.65
C ILE A 79 2.14 -17.57 5.19
N GLU A 80 1.22 -16.73 4.73
CA GLU A 80 0.66 -16.74 3.38
C GLU A 80 1.37 -15.72 2.48
N LEU A 81 2.08 -16.20 1.46
CA LEU A 81 2.82 -15.42 0.46
C LEU A 81 2.72 -16.05 -0.94
N ILE A 82 1.59 -16.71 -1.24
CA ILE A 82 1.42 -17.43 -2.52
C ILE A 82 1.05 -16.51 -3.69
N GLY A 83 0.51 -15.34 -3.41
CA GLY A 83 0.01 -14.40 -4.42
C GLY A 83 -1.32 -14.86 -5.06
N GLY A 84 -1.96 -13.95 -5.81
CA GLY A 84 -3.33 -14.13 -6.28
C GLY A 84 -4.34 -14.03 -5.14
N THR A 85 -5.65 -14.16 -5.46
CA THR A 85 -6.70 -13.94 -4.44
C THR A 85 -7.41 -15.24 -4.06
N ARG A 86 -7.83 -16.04 -5.04
CA ARG A 86 -8.71 -17.19 -4.80
C ARG A 86 -8.07 -18.28 -3.93
N GLN A 87 -6.91 -18.77 -4.31
CA GLN A 87 -6.21 -19.81 -3.54
C GLN A 87 -5.73 -19.29 -2.19
N ALA A 88 -5.31 -18.03 -2.12
CA ALA A 88 -4.95 -17.38 -0.87
C ALA A 88 -6.16 -17.26 0.08
N TYR A 89 -7.34 -16.93 -0.45
CA TYR A 89 -8.59 -16.91 0.32
C TYR A 89 -8.92 -18.26 0.91
N ASP A 90 -8.86 -19.33 0.11
CA ASP A 90 -9.13 -20.69 0.57
C ASP A 90 -8.16 -21.11 1.69
N LEU A 91 -6.87 -20.83 1.52
CA LEU A 91 -5.84 -21.13 2.51
C LEU A 91 -6.09 -20.35 3.81
N VAL A 92 -6.25 -19.02 3.71
CA VAL A 92 -6.42 -18.13 4.87
C VAL A 92 -7.67 -18.50 5.67
N THR A 93 -8.81 -18.66 4.98
CA THR A 93 -10.07 -18.99 5.65
C THR A 93 -10.05 -20.38 6.29
N THR A 94 -9.37 -21.36 5.66
CA THR A 94 -9.19 -22.71 6.23
C THR A 94 -8.28 -22.65 7.46
N ALA A 95 -7.20 -21.89 7.42
CA ALA A 95 -6.29 -21.72 8.57
C ALA A 95 -6.99 -21.04 9.76
N LEU A 96 -7.75 -19.97 9.51
CA LEU A 96 -8.52 -19.28 10.57
C LEU A 96 -9.54 -20.22 11.22
N ARG A 97 -10.28 -21.02 10.43
CA ARG A 97 -11.21 -22.03 10.94
C ARG A 97 -10.52 -23.15 11.73
N ALA A 98 -9.28 -23.47 11.40
CA ALA A 98 -8.45 -24.42 12.13
C ALA A 98 -7.81 -23.83 13.40
N GLY A 99 -8.11 -22.58 13.75
CA GLY A 99 -7.54 -21.91 14.93
C GLY A 99 -6.06 -21.54 14.76
N LYS A 100 -5.57 -21.43 13.51
CA LYS A 100 -4.17 -21.08 13.22
C LYS A 100 -4.07 -19.62 12.82
N PRO A 101 -3.37 -18.78 13.60
CA PRO A 101 -3.06 -17.41 13.22
C PRO A 101 -2.41 -17.33 11.85
N VAL A 102 -2.78 -16.31 11.07
CA VAL A 102 -2.27 -16.11 9.72
C VAL A 102 -1.48 -14.80 9.66
N VAL A 103 -0.30 -14.86 9.01
CA VAL A 103 0.47 -13.68 8.61
C VAL A 103 0.44 -13.60 7.08
N THR A 104 -0.05 -12.51 6.51
CA THR A 104 -0.12 -12.34 5.05
C THR A 104 0.48 -11.03 4.57
N GLY A 105 1.10 -11.04 3.39
CA GLY A 105 1.51 -9.84 2.67
C GLY A 105 0.63 -9.56 1.43
N ASN A 106 -0.51 -10.22 1.32
CA ASN A 106 -1.32 -10.22 0.12
C ASN A 106 -2.35 -9.09 0.11
N LYS A 107 -1.93 -7.92 -0.37
CA LYS A 107 -2.80 -6.73 -0.45
C LYS A 107 -4.04 -6.94 -1.33
N ALA A 108 -3.91 -7.71 -2.43
CA ALA A 108 -5.04 -7.97 -3.34
C ALA A 108 -6.11 -8.82 -2.65
N LEU A 109 -5.68 -9.83 -1.89
CA LEU A 109 -6.57 -10.65 -1.07
C LEU A 109 -7.38 -9.79 -0.08
N LEU A 110 -6.70 -8.90 0.64
CA LEU A 110 -7.37 -8.05 1.64
C LEU A 110 -8.24 -6.96 1.02
N ALA A 111 -7.88 -6.43 -0.16
CA ALA A 111 -8.71 -5.48 -0.88
C ALA A 111 -10.00 -6.13 -1.41
N GLU A 112 -9.94 -7.38 -1.87
CA GLU A 112 -11.07 -8.11 -2.46
C GLU A 112 -11.94 -8.80 -1.40
N TYR A 113 -11.31 -9.48 -0.43
CA TYR A 113 -11.99 -10.34 0.56
C TYR A 113 -11.79 -9.89 2.01
N GLY A 114 -11.20 -8.73 2.26
CA GLY A 114 -10.87 -8.28 3.61
C GLY A 114 -12.05 -8.26 4.56
N ALA A 115 -13.24 -7.82 4.08
CA ALA A 115 -14.46 -7.80 4.89
C ALA A 115 -14.82 -9.19 5.44
N GLU A 116 -14.78 -10.22 4.58
CA GLU A 116 -15.11 -11.60 4.95
C GLU A 116 -14.03 -12.19 5.85
N ILE A 117 -12.76 -11.94 5.54
CA ILE A 117 -11.62 -12.47 6.30
C ILE A 117 -11.58 -11.87 7.70
N PHE A 118 -11.75 -10.56 7.86
CA PHE A 118 -11.76 -9.92 9.18
C PHE A 118 -12.96 -10.34 10.01
N LYS A 119 -14.13 -10.49 9.40
CA LYS A 119 -15.31 -11.03 10.05
C LYS A 119 -15.06 -12.46 10.53
N LEU A 120 -14.54 -13.33 9.67
CA LEU A 120 -14.22 -14.72 10.03
C LEU A 120 -13.16 -14.78 11.14
N SER A 121 -12.11 -13.96 11.07
CA SER A 121 -11.09 -13.85 12.10
C SER A 121 -11.71 -13.52 13.47
N ALA A 122 -12.62 -12.55 13.51
CA ALA A 122 -13.34 -12.17 14.73
C ALA A 122 -14.26 -13.30 15.24
N GLU A 123 -15.02 -13.95 14.36
CA GLU A 123 -15.91 -15.07 14.72
C GLU A 123 -15.14 -16.27 15.27
N MET A 124 -13.98 -16.57 14.71
CA MET A 124 -13.15 -17.70 15.14
C MET A 124 -12.23 -17.36 16.32
N GLY A 125 -12.09 -16.06 16.68
CA GLY A 125 -11.11 -15.63 17.67
C GLY A 125 -9.66 -15.94 17.25
N THR A 126 -9.41 -16.04 15.95
CA THR A 126 -8.10 -16.40 15.38
C THR A 126 -7.56 -15.20 14.60
N PRO A 127 -6.44 -14.59 15.04
CA PRO A 127 -5.97 -13.34 14.46
C PRO A 127 -5.35 -13.49 13.07
N ILE A 128 -5.44 -12.41 12.28
CA ILE A 128 -4.70 -12.22 11.03
C ILE A 128 -3.82 -10.97 11.15
N TYR A 129 -2.57 -11.07 10.70
CA TYR A 129 -1.57 -10.00 10.69
C TYR A 129 -1.17 -9.72 9.27
N PHE A 130 -0.99 -8.44 8.91
CA PHE A 130 -0.85 -8.07 7.49
C PHE A 130 0.00 -6.81 7.25
N GLU A 131 1.01 -6.54 8.09
CA GLU A 131 1.93 -5.39 7.94
C GLU A 131 2.52 -5.28 6.54
N ALA A 132 2.86 -6.43 5.96
CA ALA A 132 3.46 -6.48 4.63
C ALA A 132 2.50 -6.12 3.47
N SER A 133 1.20 -5.95 3.74
CA SER A 133 0.19 -5.63 2.72
C SER A 133 0.16 -4.15 2.33
N ALA A 134 0.70 -3.25 3.18
CA ALA A 134 0.78 -1.82 2.88
C ALA A 134 2.12 -1.24 3.36
N GLY A 135 2.71 -0.34 2.56
CA GLY A 135 3.95 0.35 2.95
C GLY A 135 5.24 -0.48 2.88
N GLY A 136 5.20 -1.76 2.53
CA GLY A 136 6.37 -2.62 2.39
C GLY A 136 7.18 -2.72 3.68
N GLY A 137 8.34 -2.03 3.75
CA GLY A 137 9.17 -1.98 4.96
C GLY A 137 8.81 -0.87 5.95
N ILE A 138 7.77 -0.09 5.67
CA ILE A 138 7.29 0.99 6.54
C ILE A 138 6.28 0.40 7.53
N PRO A 139 6.50 0.47 8.87
CA PRO A 139 5.63 -0.15 9.86
C PRO A 139 4.36 0.67 10.11
N ILE A 140 3.52 0.82 9.08
CA ILE A 140 2.34 1.70 9.15
C ILE A 140 1.13 1.02 9.80
N ILE A 141 0.92 -0.27 9.56
CA ILE A 141 -0.24 -0.99 10.11
C ILE A 141 -0.10 -1.13 11.62
N GLN A 142 1.04 -1.60 12.10
CA GLN A 142 1.31 -1.67 13.54
C GLN A 142 1.30 -0.30 14.20
N SER A 143 1.74 0.74 13.50
CA SER A 143 1.68 2.10 14.03
C SER A 143 0.25 2.56 14.20
N LEU A 144 -0.63 2.35 13.23
CA LEU A 144 -2.05 2.71 13.33
C LEU A 144 -2.76 1.90 14.43
N GLN A 145 -2.47 0.60 14.53
CA GLN A 145 -3.13 -0.30 15.49
C GLN A 145 -2.65 -0.12 16.93
N ASN A 146 -1.38 0.21 17.13
CA ASN A 146 -0.77 0.20 18.47
C ASN A 146 -0.27 1.58 18.89
N SER A 147 0.63 2.21 18.12
CA SER A 147 1.29 3.44 18.55
C SER A 147 0.36 4.67 18.48
N LEU A 148 -0.56 4.69 17.54
CA LEU A 148 -1.52 5.77 17.30
C LEU A 148 -2.92 5.47 17.83
N ILE A 149 -3.11 4.39 18.57
CA ILE A 149 -4.40 3.86 19.00
C ILE A 149 -5.26 4.86 19.78
N CYS A 150 -4.65 5.85 20.45
CA CYS A 150 -5.38 6.87 21.21
C CYS A 150 -5.84 8.08 20.37
N ASN A 151 -5.56 8.07 19.06
CA ASN A 151 -5.89 9.20 18.19
C ASN A 151 -7.12 8.94 17.33
N HIS A 152 -7.94 9.97 17.15
CA HIS A 152 -8.81 10.03 15.97
C HIS A 152 -7.95 10.44 14.77
N ILE A 153 -7.95 9.60 13.73
CA ILE A 153 -7.18 9.88 12.53
C ILE A 153 -7.96 10.84 11.65
N ASN A 154 -7.46 12.08 11.53
CA ASN A 154 -8.06 13.12 10.69
C ASN A 154 -7.75 12.89 9.21
N SER A 155 -6.52 12.49 8.91
CA SER A 155 -6.12 12.18 7.52
C SER A 155 -4.90 11.27 7.43
N ILE A 156 -4.85 10.53 6.32
CA ILE A 156 -3.65 9.82 5.85
C ILE A 156 -3.40 10.29 4.42
N VAL A 157 -2.23 10.87 4.18
CA VAL A 157 -1.83 11.33 2.86
C VAL A 157 -0.46 10.73 2.53
N GLY A 158 -0.32 10.10 1.36
CA GLY A 158 0.96 9.44 1.11
C GLY A 158 1.24 9.09 -0.33
N ILE A 159 2.53 8.87 -0.57
CA ILE A 159 3.10 8.24 -1.76
C ILE A 159 3.33 6.78 -1.40
N ILE A 160 2.50 5.87 -1.91
CA ILE A 160 2.54 4.45 -1.53
C ILE A 160 2.73 3.48 -2.71
N ASN A 161 3.09 4.02 -3.87
CA ASN A 161 3.54 3.26 -5.03
C ASN A 161 4.91 3.76 -5.49
N GLY A 162 5.94 2.91 -5.40
CA GLY A 162 7.31 3.26 -5.73
C GLY A 162 7.56 3.40 -7.23
N THR A 163 6.88 2.60 -8.07
CA THR A 163 7.01 2.62 -9.53
C THR A 163 6.51 3.95 -10.09
N SER A 164 5.29 4.33 -9.75
CA SER A 164 4.71 5.62 -10.17
C SER A 164 5.52 6.80 -9.64
N ASN A 165 6.00 6.74 -8.39
CA ASN A 165 6.83 7.81 -7.85
C ASN A 165 8.18 7.93 -8.57
N TYR A 166 8.80 6.80 -8.96
CA TYR A 166 10.02 6.82 -9.75
C TYR A 166 9.78 7.48 -11.12
N ILE A 167 8.72 7.08 -11.84
CA ILE A 167 8.37 7.64 -13.15
C ILE A 167 8.16 9.16 -13.03
N LEU A 168 7.31 9.62 -12.10
CA LEU A 168 7.06 11.05 -11.88
C LEU A 168 8.32 11.80 -11.45
N SER A 169 9.21 11.18 -10.66
CA SER A 169 10.49 11.80 -10.29
C SER A 169 11.39 11.97 -11.49
N ALA A 170 11.52 10.97 -12.37
CA ALA A 170 12.31 11.06 -13.59
C ALA A 170 11.78 12.12 -14.55
N MET A 171 10.45 12.22 -14.72
CA MET A 171 9.82 13.28 -15.51
C MET A 171 10.11 14.68 -14.94
N GLY A 172 10.01 14.85 -13.63
CA GLY A 172 10.21 16.14 -12.97
C GLY A 172 11.67 16.60 -12.90
N GLU A 173 12.60 15.67 -12.61
CA GLU A 173 14.02 15.98 -12.44
C GLU A 173 14.79 16.09 -13.76
N HIS A 174 14.43 15.24 -14.73
CA HIS A 174 15.18 15.11 -15.98
C HIS A 174 14.41 15.62 -17.21
N GLY A 175 13.15 16.03 -17.04
CA GLY A 175 12.30 16.44 -18.18
C GLY A 175 11.96 15.29 -19.13
N ALA A 176 12.08 14.03 -18.66
CA ALA A 176 11.76 12.86 -19.46
C ALA A 176 10.26 12.81 -19.78
N ASP A 177 9.90 12.28 -20.93
CA ASP A 177 8.52 11.94 -21.21
C ASP A 177 8.12 10.67 -20.49
N TYR A 178 6.81 10.47 -20.31
CA TYR A 178 6.26 9.34 -19.57
C TYR A 178 6.77 7.98 -20.09
N GLU A 179 6.75 7.78 -21.39
CA GLU A 179 7.18 6.54 -22.05
C GLU A 179 8.66 6.22 -21.78
N ASP A 180 9.53 7.22 -21.88
CA ASP A 180 10.96 7.06 -21.61
C ASP A 180 11.23 6.74 -20.13
N ALA A 181 10.53 7.42 -19.22
CA ALA A 181 10.63 7.17 -17.79
C ALA A 181 10.13 5.76 -17.41
N LEU A 182 9.06 5.28 -18.05
CA LEU A 182 8.54 3.94 -17.86
C LEU A 182 9.53 2.88 -18.34
N VAL A 183 10.07 3.03 -19.56
CA VAL A 183 11.09 2.11 -20.10
C VAL A 183 12.33 2.06 -19.20
N GLN A 184 12.74 3.19 -18.65
CA GLN A 184 13.84 3.24 -17.69
C GLN A 184 13.50 2.51 -16.39
N ALA A 185 12.29 2.71 -15.85
CA ALA A 185 11.83 1.99 -14.66
C ALA A 185 11.85 0.46 -14.86
N GLN A 186 11.42 -0.02 -16.03
CA GLN A 186 11.46 -1.45 -16.40
C GLN A 186 12.90 -1.98 -16.49
N LYS A 187 13.80 -1.26 -17.15
CA LYS A 187 15.23 -1.64 -17.25
C LYS A 187 15.93 -1.73 -15.89
N LEU A 188 15.53 -0.89 -14.93
CA LEU A 188 16.07 -0.90 -13.58
C LEU A 188 15.36 -1.89 -12.64
N GLY A 189 14.32 -2.60 -13.13
CA GLY A 189 13.54 -3.55 -12.35
C GLY A 189 12.62 -2.90 -11.32
N PHE A 190 12.26 -1.62 -11.48
CA PHE A 190 11.29 -0.91 -10.65
C PHE A 190 9.86 -1.06 -11.17
N ALA A 191 9.69 -1.34 -12.45
CA ALA A 191 8.43 -1.70 -13.07
C ALA A 191 8.52 -3.11 -13.66
N GLU A 192 7.44 -3.88 -13.56
CA GLU A 192 7.29 -5.17 -14.22
C GLU A 192 7.01 -4.97 -15.73
N GLU A 193 6.98 -6.06 -16.50
CA GLU A 193 6.64 -6.04 -17.93
C GLU A 193 5.22 -5.47 -18.13
N ASP A 194 4.27 -5.87 -17.27
CA ASP A 194 2.95 -5.25 -17.19
C ASP A 194 2.85 -4.36 -15.94
N PRO A 195 3.09 -3.05 -16.06
CA PRO A 195 3.06 -2.11 -14.95
C PRO A 195 1.66 -1.50 -14.70
N SER A 196 0.63 -2.00 -15.37
CA SER A 196 -0.70 -1.38 -15.42
C SER A 196 -1.27 -1.03 -14.04
N LEU A 197 -1.16 -1.93 -13.05
CA LEU A 197 -1.65 -1.68 -11.70
C LEU A 197 -0.91 -0.55 -10.97
N ASP A 198 0.35 -0.34 -11.32
CA ASP A 198 1.15 0.74 -10.73
C ASP A 198 0.77 2.09 -11.35
N VAL A 199 0.76 2.16 -12.69
CA VAL A 199 0.59 3.43 -13.41
C VAL A 199 -0.85 3.93 -13.43
N ASN A 200 -1.84 3.01 -13.43
CA ASN A 200 -3.26 3.38 -13.33
C ASN A 200 -3.72 3.68 -11.88
N GLY A 201 -2.85 3.49 -10.87
CA GLY A 201 -3.10 3.85 -9.48
C GLY A 201 -3.79 2.78 -8.63
N TRP A 202 -4.16 1.63 -9.18
CA TRP A 202 -4.88 0.60 -8.42
C TRP A 202 -4.04 -0.09 -7.35
N ASP A 203 -2.72 -0.24 -7.54
CA ASP A 203 -1.84 -0.72 -6.47
C ASP A 203 -1.89 0.20 -5.24
N ALA A 204 -1.86 1.51 -5.47
CA ALA A 204 -2.00 2.49 -4.39
C ALA A 204 -3.42 2.47 -3.78
N ALA A 205 -4.45 2.26 -4.60
CA ALA A 205 -5.84 2.17 -4.16
C ALA A 205 -6.09 0.98 -3.22
N HIS A 206 -5.58 -0.21 -3.54
CA HIS A 206 -5.68 -1.37 -2.66
C HIS A 206 -5.05 -1.11 -1.28
N LYS A 207 -3.89 -0.46 -1.24
CA LYS A 207 -3.24 -0.08 0.02
C LYS A 207 -4.03 0.99 0.77
N ALA A 208 -4.62 1.96 0.05
CA ALA A 208 -5.48 2.99 0.63
C ALA A 208 -6.71 2.40 1.32
N LEU A 209 -7.35 1.40 0.70
CA LEU A 209 -8.49 0.68 1.29
C LEU A 209 -8.11 -0.01 2.61
N ILE A 210 -6.94 -0.66 2.67
CA ILE A 210 -6.43 -1.29 3.88
C ILE A 210 -6.19 -0.24 4.98
N LEU A 211 -5.51 0.86 4.64
CA LEU A 211 -5.22 1.93 5.61
C LEU A 211 -6.50 2.61 6.11
N ALA A 212 -7.47 2.86 5.22
CA ALA A 212 -8.76 3.43 5.60
C ALA A 212 -9.56 2.47 6.49
N THR A 213 -9.55 1.17 6.17
CA THR A 213 -10.19 0.14 7.00
C THR A 213 -9.65 0.14 8.42
N LEU A 214 -8.32 0.23 8.58
CA LEU A 214 -7.68 0.29 9.89
C LEU A 214 -7.99 1.57 10.65
N ALA A 215 -7.84 2.70 9.98
CA ALA A 215 -8.00 4.01 10.61
C ALA A 215 -9.43 4.28 11.09
N TYR A 216 -10.43 3.77 10.36
CA TYR A 216 -11.84 4.07 10.63
C TYR A 216 -12.66 2.86 11.08
N GLY A 217 -12.03 1.70 11.23
CA GLY A 217 -12.63 0.50 11.84
C GLY A 217 -13.73 -0.16 11.02
N THR A 218 -13.85 0.15 9.73
CA THR A 218 -14.86 -0.41 8.85
C THR A 218 -14.28 -0.78 7.50
N THR A 219 -14.79 -1.83 6.89
CA THR A 219 -14.39 -2.23 5.55
C THR A 219 -15.06 -1.36 4.50
N ILE A 220 -14.28 -0.97 3.48
CA ILE A 220 -14.72 -0.10 2.40
C ILE A 220 -14.67 -0.88 1.09
N SER A 221 -15.76 -0.83 0.32
CA SER A 221 -15.82 -1.49 -0.98
C SER A 221 -14.92 -0.79 -2.01
N PRO A 222 -14.16 -1.55 -2.85
CA PRO A 222 -13.25 -0.97 -3.83
C PRO A 222 -13.92 -0.05 -4.86
N ASP A 223 -15.22 -0.20 -5.14
CA ASP A 223 -15.97 0.68 -6.04
C ASP A 223 -16.20 2.10 -5.50
N LYS A 224 -15.91 2.34 -4.22
CA LYS A 224 -16.08 3.64 -3.57
C LYS A 224 -14.85 4.55 -3.67
N ILE A 225 -13.67 4.00 -3.97
CA ILE A 225 -12.46 4.82 -4.09
C ILE A 225 -12.39 5.46 -5.48
N TYR A 226 -12.10 6.76 -5.51
CA TYR A 226 -11.76 7.42 -6.77
C TYR A 226 -10.30 7.15 -7.13
N VAL A 227 -10.04 6.70 -8.35
CA VAL A 227 -8.68 6.37 -8.82
C VAL A 227 -8.41 7.03 -10.17
N SER A 228 -7.29 7.74 -10.26
CA SER A 228 -6.75 8.28 -11.50
C SER A 228 -5.24 8.03 -11.53
N GLY A 229 -4.77 7.39 -12.58
CA GLY A 229 -3.35 7.06 -12.79
C GLY A 229 -2.50 8.23 -13.29
N ILE A 230 -1.25 7.91 -13.62
CA ILE A 230 -0.26 8.90 -14.06
C ILE A 230 -0.07 8.96 -15.59
N GLU A 231 -0.75 8.10 -16.34
CA GLU A 231 -0.55 7.89 -17.77
C GLU A 231 -0.82 9.14 -18.63
N ASN A 232 -1.65 10.06 -18.13
CA ASN A 232 -2.00 11.31 -18.82
C ASN A 232 -1.15 12.51 -18.41
N ILE A 233 -0.17 12.31 -17.51
CA ILE A 233 0.74 13.38 -17.09
C ILE A 233 1.83 13.55 -18.12
N THR A 234 2.08 14.79 -18.51
CA THR A 234 3.06 15.15 -19.54
C THR A 234 4.21 15.96 -18.96
N SER A 235 5.33 16.03 -19.68
CA SER A 235 6.47 16.92 -19.36
C SER A 235 6.03 18.40 -19.23
N ARG A 236 5.05 18.85 -20.03
CA ARG A 236 4.46 20.20 -19.90
C ARG A 236 3.78 20.46 -18.55
N ASP A 237 3.12 19.45 -17.97
CA ASP A 237 2.48 19.61 -16.66
C ASP A 237 3.54 19.85 -15.56
N PHE A 238 4.71 19.19 -15.67
CA PHE A 238 5.85 19.46 -14.81
C PHE A 238 6.44 20.83 -14.98
N GLU A 239 6.53 21.34 -16.21
CA GLU A 239 6.99 22.71 -16.47
C GLU A 239 6.07 23.75 -15.80
N PHE A 240 4.74 23.56 -15.90
CA PHE A 240 3.78 24.44 -15.25
C PHE A 240 3.82 24.29 -13.72
N ALA A 241 3.88 23.05 -13.21
CA ALA A 241 4.01 22.81 -11.79
C ALA A 241 5.23 23.57 -11.21
N LYS A 242 6.39 23.40 -11.82
CA LYS A 242 7.63 24.07 -11.40
C LYS A 242 7.54 25.60 -11.43
N LYS A 243 6.91 26.19 -12.47
CA LYS A 243 6.69 27.64 -12.56
C LYS A 243 5.80 28.16 -11.44
N LEU A 244 4.90 27.31 -10.92
CA LEU A 244 3.96 27.65 -9.86
C LEU A 244 4.48 27.26 -8.44
N GLY A 245 5.69 26.69 -8.32
CA GLY A 245 6.28 26.26 -7.05
C GLY A 245 5.74 24.92 -6.54
N TYR A 246 5.44 24.02 -7.46
CA TYR A 246 4.92 22.68 -7.18
C TYR A 246 5.71 21.60 -7.91
N THR A 247 5.63 20.38 -7.38
CA THR A 247 5.94 19.14 -8.09
C THR A 247 4.70 18.27 -8.21
N ILE A 248 4.74 17.21 -9.03
CA ILE A 248 3.63 16.28 -9.22
C ILE A 248 3.94 14.95 -8.54
N LYS A 249 3.02 14.48 -7.71
CA LYS A 249 3.09 13.19 -7.03
C LYS A 249 1.77 12.45 -7.18
N LEU A 250 1.82 11.11 -7.30
CA LEU A 250 0.62 10.29 -7.15
C LEU A 250 0.34 10.12 -5.65
N LEU A 251 -0.72 10.74 -5.16
CA LEU A 251 -1.08 10.70 -3.76
C LEU A 251 -2.30 9.83 -3.49
N VAL A 252 -2.19 9.03 -2.44
CA VAL A 252 -3.34 8.55 -1.69
C VAL A 252 -3.77 9.68 -0.75
N VAL A 253 -5.06 9.97 -0.74
CA VAL A 253 -5.67 10.91 0.19
C VAL A 253 -6.85 10.21 0.86
N ILE A 254 -6.74 10.05 2.17
CA ILE A 254 -7.79 9.55 3.05
C ILE A 254 -8.01 10.64 4.08
N ARG A 255 -9.20 11.25 4.11
CA ARG A 255 -9.50 12.35 5.02
C ARG A 255 -10.90 12.19 5.60
N TYR A 256 -11.00 12.36 6.90
CA TYR A 256 -12.27 12.38 7.59
C TYR A 256 -12.80 13.81 7.69
N HIS A 257 -14.08 13.99 7.36
CA HIS A 257 -14.79 15.27 7.46
C HIS A 257 -15.86 15.14 8.54
N GLU A 258 -15.64 15.80 9.68
CA GLU A 258 -16.66 15.84 10.72
C GLU A 258 -17.95 16.50 10.22
N ASN A 259 -19.09 16.05 10.73
CA ASN A 259 -20.43 16.60 10.46
C ASN A 259 -20.98 16.37 9.04
N GLN A 260 -20.49 15.37 8.33
CA GLN A 260 -21.05 14.93 7.06
C GLN A 260 -21.53 13.47 7.16
N GLU A 261 -22.62 13.12 6.46
CA GLU A 261 -23.13 11.73 6.43
C GLU A 261 -22.13 10.79 5.74
N ASP A 262 -21.62 11.21 4.58
CA ASP A 262 -20.52 10.55 3.88
C ASP A 262 -19.21 11.25 4.23
N ALA A 263 -18.64 10.88 5.35
CA ALA A 263 -17.57 11.63 6.00
C ALA A 263 -16.17 11.33 5.44
N LEU A 264 -15.96 10.25 4.69
CA LEU A 264 -14.65 9.82 4.26
C LEU A 264 -14.37 10.20 2.81
N GLU A 265 -13.42 11.12 2.60
CA GLU A 265 -12.78 11.37 1.31
C GLU A 265 -11.72 10.29 1.08
N LEU A 266 -11.84 9.54 -0.01
CA LEU A 266 -10.95 8.45 -0.35
C LEU A 266 -10.61 8.47 -1.84
N ARG A 267 -9.36 8.83 -2.17
CA ARG A 267 -8.93 8.97 -3.56
C ARG A 267 -7.45 8.69 -3.77
N VAL A 268 -7.13 8.27 -4.99
CA VAL A 268 -5.78 8.15 -5.52
C VAL A 268 -5.71 8.92 -6.82
N GLN A 269 -4.86 9.92 -6.88
CA GLN A 269 -4.71 10.74 -8.09
C GLN A 269 -3.39 11.50 -8.11
N PRO A 270 -2.92 11.93 -9.30
CA PRO A 270 -1.85 12.90 -9.40
C PRO A 270 -2.25 14.21 -8.73
N CYS A 271 -1.36 14.74 -7.92
CA CYS A 271 -1.56 16.00 -7.19
C CYS A 271 -0.38 16.94 -7.39
N PHE A 272 -0.66 18.24 -7.51
CA PHE A 272 0.35 19.25 -7.33
C PHE A 272 0.68 19.39 -5.86
N VAL A 273 1.93 19.11 -5.49
CA VAL A 273 2.44 19.17 -4.13
C VAL A 273 3.40 20.35 -4.04
N HIS A 274 3.16 21.26 -3.11
CA HIS A 274 3.99 22.46 -2.95
C HIS A 274 5.42 22.08 -2.61
N ASP A 275 6.42 22.76 -3.21
CA ASP A 275 7.85 22.41 -3.07
C ASP A 275 8.35 22.43 -1.62
N TRP A 276 7.73 23.24 -0.74
CA TRP A 276 8.05 23.24 0.70
C TRP A 276 7.44 22.08 1.48
N HIS A 277 6.46 21.35 0.90
CA HIS A 277 5.82 20.21 1.58
C HIS A 277 6.75 19.01 1.61
N ILE A 278 6.83 18.31 2.74
CA ILE A 278 7.77 17.20 2.93
C ILE A 278 7.61 16.10 1.87
N LEU A 279 6.38 15.80 1.43
CA LEU A 279 6.12 14.80 0.39
C LEU A 279 6.68 15.19 -0.99
N ALA A 280 6.92 16.48 -1.26
CA ALA A 280 7.54 16.93 -2.51
C ALA A 280 8.97 16.39 -2.68
N SER A 281 9.69 16.24 -1.57
CA SER A 281 11.08 15.74 -1.55
C SER A 281 11.21 14.21 -1.62
N VAL A 282 10.10 13.47 -1.61
CA VAL A 282 10.10 12.01 -1.67
C VAL A 282 10.24 11.56 -3.12
N ASN A 283 11.45 11.23 -3.56
CA ASN A 283 11.78 10.90 -4.94
C ASN A 283 12.16 9.43 -5.12
N GLY A 284 12.26 8.99 -6.38
CA GLY A 284 12.63 7.63 -6.76
C GLY A 284 11.61 6.60 -6.28
N VAL A 285 12.09 5.45 -5.84
CA VAL A 285 11.24 4.30 -5.42
C VAL A 285 10.79 4.37 -3.97
N PHE A 286 11.05 5.48 -3.28
CA PHE A 286 10.69 5.63 -1.88
C PHE A 286 9.22 5.96 -1.71
N ASN A 287 8.66 5.47 -0.61
CA ASN A 287 7.31 5.77 -0.16
C ASN A 287 7.36 6.66 1.09
N ALA A 288 6.31 7.44 1.29
CA ALA A 288 6.09 8.20 2.50
C ALA A 288 4.60 8.29 2.79
N ILE A 289 4.25 8.13 4.06
CA ILE A 289 2.88 8.17 4.56
C ILE A 289 2.83 9.16 5.71
N SER A 290 2.11 10.26 5.52
CA SER A 290 1.81 11.21 6.58
C SER A 290 0.47 10.83 7.21
N VAL A 291 0.44 10.71 8.51
CA VAL A 291 -0.74 10.44 9.32
C VAL A 291 -0.95 11.64 10.26
N ASN A 292 -2.12 12.26 10.20
CA ASN A 292 -2.52 13.31 11.09
C ASN A 292 -3.55 12.80 12.10
N GLY A 293 -3.17 12.77 13.36
CA GLY A 293 -4.03 12.43 14.49
C GLY A 293 -4.38 13.68 15.32
N ASP A 294 -5.53 13.66 15.97
CA ASP A 294 -6.04 14.77 16.78
C ASP A 294 -5.16 15.11 18.00
N ILE A 295 -4.46 14.12 18.56
CA ILE A 295 -3.62 14.28 19.74
C ILE A 295 -2.15 14.42 19.35
N VAL A 296 -1.64 13.52 18.49
CA VAL A 296 -0.22 13.49 18.14
C VAL A 296 0.17 14.55 17.09
N GLY A 297 -0.81 15.05 16.33
CA GLY A 297 -0.57 15.91 15.17
C GLY A 297 -0.08 15.10 13.96
N GLU A 298 0.74 15.74 13.14
CA GLU A 298 1.28 15.11 11.93
C GLU A 298 2.50 14.25 12.23
N THR A 299 2.48 13.01 11.75
CA THR A 299 3.61 12.07 11.79
C THR A 299 3.92 11.59 10.38
N LEU A 300 5.20 11.44 10.04
CA LEU A 300 5.64 10.97 8.72
C LEU A 300 6.41 9.66 8.84
N PHE A 301 5.98 8.68 8.06
CA PHE A 301 6.65 7.40 7.88
C PHE A 301 7.29 7.36 6.49
N TYR A 302 8.59 7.10 6.43
CA TYR A 302 9.35 7.10 5.18
C TYR A 302 10.21 5.86 5.05
N GLY A 303 10.26 5.27 3.85
CA GLY A 303 11.08 4.09 3.61
C GLY A 303 10.85 3.45 2.24
N ARG A 304 11.36 2.23 2.07
CA ARG A 304 11.10 1.43 0.86
C ARG A 304 9.73 0.78 0.94
N GLY A 305 8.85 1.11 0.00
CA GLY A 305 7.47 0.62 -0.07
C GLY A 305 7.31 -0.79 -0.65
N ALA A 306 8.37 -1.38 -1.22
CA ALA A 306 8.36 -2.71 -1.81
C ALA A 306 9.78 -3.30 -1.84
N GLY A 307 9.88 -4.59 -2.20
CA GLY A 307 11.12 -5.32 -2.39
C GLY A 307 11.29 -6.52 -1.45
N LYS A 308 12.12 -7.48 -1.85
CA LYS A 308 12.36 -8.74 -1.13
C LYS A 308 12.58 -8.53 0.37
N ASN A 309 13.60 -7.75 0.71
CA ASN A 309 14.02 -7.56 2.11
C ASN A 309 13.07 -6.64 2.92
N PRO A 310 12.63 -5.48 2.42
CA PRO A 310 11.67 -4.65 3.14
C PRO A 310 10.37 -5.38 3.49
N THR A 311 9.77 -6.06 2.51
CA THR A 311 8.54 -6.82 2.71
C THR A 311 8.75 -8.02 3.64
N ALA A 312 9.87 -8.74 3.50
CA ALA A 312 10.22 -9.83 4.43
C ALA A 312 10.37 -9.33 5.88
N SER A 313 10.91 -8.13 6.07
CA SER A 313 11.02 -7.53 7.41
C SER A 313 9.66 -7.31 8.06
N ALA A 314 8.68 -6.81 7.30
CA ALA A 314 7.31 -6.61 7.78
C ALA A 314 6.64 -7.95 8.13
N VAL A 315 6.72 -8.95 7.23
CA VAL A 315 6.22 -10.31 7.51
C VAL A 315 6.81 -10.88 8.80
N ILE A 316 8.13 -10.76 8.98
CA ILE A 316 8.79 -11.30 10.18
C ILE A 316 8.38 -10.55 11.44
N SER A 317 8.15 -9.25 11.36
CA SER A 317 7.60 -8.48 12.48
C SER A 317 6.25 -9.06 12.94
N ASP A 318 5.37 -9.35 11.99
CA ASP A 318 4.07 -9.97 12.26
C ASP A 318 4.19 -11.40 12.80
N VAL A 319 5.12 -12.19 12.25
CA VAL A 319 5.40 -13.55 12.76
C VAL A 319 5.84 -13.47 14.23
N ILE A 320 6.72 -12.55 14.60
CA ILE A 320 7.16 -12.38 15.99
C ILE A 320 6.00 -11.93 16.88
N THR A 321 5.12 -11.05 16.39
CA THR A 321 3.92 -10.63 17.10
C THR A 321 2.98 -11.83 17.31
N ALA A 322 2.67 -12.57 16.25
CA ALA A 322 1.84 -13.77 16.33
C ALA A 322 2.41 -14.84 17.29
N MET A 323 3.74 -15.04 17.28
CA MET A 323 4.41 -15.96 18.21
C MET A 323 4.27 -15.53 19.68
N ARG A 324 4.35 -14.24 19.98
CA ARG A 324 4.17 -13.72 21.34
C ARG A 324 2.72 -13.87 21.80
N GLU A 325 1.79 -13.54 20.94
CA GLU A 325 0.37 -13.56 21.24
C GLU A 325 -0.22 -14.98 21.28
N SER A 326 0.37 -15.95 20.56
CA SER A 326 -0.06 -17.36 20.65
C SER A 326 0.09 -17.97 22.06
N ARG A 327 0.86 -17.33 22.95
CA ARG A 327 0.96 -17.71 24.37
C ARG A 327 -0.16 -17.15 25.24
N TYR A 328 -0.83 -16.11 24.76
CA TYR A 328 -1.92 -15.41 25.45
C TYR A 328 -3.05 -15.16 24.44
N PRO A 329 -3.75 -16.21 23.98
CA PRO A 329 -4.74 -16.11 22.89
C PRO A 329 -5.87 -15.12 23.17
N GLU A 330 -6.15 -14.84 24.44
CA GLU A 330 -7.12 -13.84 24.88
C GLU A 330 -6.69 -12.38 24.64
N PHE A 331 -5.40 -12.15 24.37
CA PHE A 331 -4.81 -10.82 24.15
C PHE A 331 -4.09 -10.79 22.80
N HIS A 332 -4.84 -10.70 21.71
CA HIS A 332 -4.24 -10.55 20.38
C HIS A 332 -4.50 -9.16 19.78
N THR A 333 -3.53 -8.65 19.01
CA THR A 333 -3.61 -7.36 18.32
C THR A 333 -4.13 -7.48 16.88
N GLY A 334 -4.63 -8.65 16.49
CA GLY A 334 -5.27 -8.86 15.18
C GLY A 334 -6.44 -7.88 14.99
N PHE A 335 -6.54 -7.32 13.78
CA PHE A 335 -7.58 -6.34 13.48
C PHE A 335 -8.97 -6.94 13.51
N THR A 336 -9.88 -6.28 14.20
CA THR A 336 -11.31 -6.56 14.19
C THR A 336 -12.05 -5.27 13.86
N PRO A 337 -12.96 -5.26 12.86
CA PRO A 337 -13.78 -4.09 12.58
C PRO A 337 -14.58 -3.66 13.80
N TYR A 338 -14.53 -2.37 14.17
CA TYR A 338 -15.20 -1.82 15.35
C TYR A 338 -16.25 -0.77 15.02
N ALA A 339 -16.25 -0.22 13.79
CA ALA A 339 -17.28 0.71 13.32
C ALA A 339 -18.30 -0.03 12.44
N LYS A 340 -19.57 0.42 12.51
CA LYS A 340 -20.64 -0.20 11.73
C LYS A 340 -20.54 0.10 10.25
N SER A 341 -20.30 1.35 9.90
CA SER A 341 -20.09 1.82 8.52
C SER A 341 -19.52 3.24 8.57
N CYS A 342 -18.81 3.61 7.50
CA CYS A 342 -18.42 4.98 7.23
C CYS A 342 -18.82 5.26 5.78
N GLY A 343 -19.60 6.32 5.55
CA GLY A 343 -19.95 6.77 4.22
C GLY A 343 -18.71 7.31 3.51
N VAL A 344 -18.58 7.02 2.21
CA VAL A 344 -17.49 7.53 1.38
C VAL A 344 -18.06 8.59 0.44
N MET A 345 -17.47 9.79 0.49
CA MET A 345 -17.85 10.93 -0.36
C MET A 345 -17.63 10.60 -1.84
N HIS A 346 -18.59 10.98 -2.67
CA HIS A 346 -18.34 10.95 -4.11
C HIS A 346 -17.31 12.03 -4.48
N ILE A 347 -16.46 11.76 -5.48
CA ILE A 347 -15.40 12.71 -5.89
C ILE A 347 -15.92 14.10 -6.22
N ASN A 348 -17.14 14.20 -6.79
CA ASN A 348 -17.77 15.47 -7.15
C ASN A 348 -18.19 16.31 -5.92
N ASP A 349 -18.28 15.71 -4.74
CA ASP A 349 -18.65 16.40 -3.50
C ASP A 349 -17.41 16.89 -2.73
N THR A 350 -16.21 16.54 -3.22
CA THR A 350 -14.96 17.01 -2.64
C THR A 350 -14.63 18.42 -3.12
N THR A 351 -14.21 19.27 -2.19
CA THR A 351 -13.74 20.63 -2.50
C THR A 351 -12.24 20.70 -2.31
N THR A 352 -11.51 20.94 -3.40
CA THR A 352 -10.04 21.06 -3.41
C THR A 352 -9.60 21.98 -4.54
N PRO A 353 -8.43 22.63 -4.45
CA PRO A 353 -7.85 23.32 -5.59
C PRO A 353 -7.55 22.36 -6.73
N TYR A 354 -7.76 22.81 -7.96
CA TYR A 354 -7.50 22.05 -9.18
C TYR A 354 -6.44 22.74 -10.04
N TYR A 355 -5.58 21.95 -10.65
CA TYR A 355 -4.83 22.33 -11.82
C TYR A 355 -5.63 21.96 -13.06
N VAL A 356 -5.80 22.92 -13.97
CA VAL A 356 -6.52 22.70 -15.23
C VAL A 356 -5.68 23.28 -16.37
N ARG A 357 -5.40 22.43 -17.36
CA ARG A 357 -4.70 22.83 -18.57
C ARG A 357 -5.68 22.93 -19.74
N PHE A 358 -5.74 24.11 -20.36
CA PHE A 358 -6.52 24.36 -21.56
C PHE A 358 -5.59 24.45 -22.78
N GLN A 359 -5.93 23.74 -23.83
CA GLN A 359 -5.35 23.95 -25.15
C GLN A 359 -6.36 24.75 -25.97
N VAL A 360 -5.98 25.95 -26.32
CA VAL A 360 -6.89 26.93 -26.96
C VAL A 360 -6.19 27.59 -28.12
N ALA A 361 -6.97 28.17 -29.06
CA ALA A 361 -6.43 29.00 -30.13
C ALA A 361 -5.80 30.28 -29.54
N ASP A 362 -4.66 30.69 -30.08
CA ASP A 362 -4.01 31.94 -29.68
C ASP A 362 -4.75 33.14 -30.29
N GLN A 363 -5.79 33.60 -29.61
CA GLN A 363 -6.65 34.69 -30.01
C GLN A 363 -6.93 35.65 -28.86
N PRO A 364 -7.00 36.97 -29.12
CA PRO A 364 -7.38 37.94 -28.13
C PRO A 364 -8.75 37.60 -27.50
N GLY A 365 -8.84 37.65 -26.16
CA GLY A 365 -10.07 37.45 -25.42
C GLY A 365 -10.30 36.03 -24.90
N VAL A 366 -9.56 35.02 -25.34
CA VAL A 366 -9.75 33.63 -24.88
C VAL A 366 -9.59 33.48 -23.35
N ILE A 367 -8.54 34.05 -22.76
CA ILE A 367 -8.34 34.02 -21.29
C ILE A 367 -9.49 34.73 -20.55
N ALA A 368 -9.95 35.87 -21.12
CA ALA A 368 -11.07 36.61 -20.52
C ALA A 368 -12.36 35.77 -20.52
N GLU A 369 -12.61 35.04 -21.63
CA GLU A 369 -13.78 34.19 -21.73
C GLU A 369 -13.72 32.98 -20.77
N ILE A 370 -12.58 32.31 -20.64
CA ILE A 370 -12.35 31.24 -19.65
C ILE A 370 -12.63 31.77 -18.25
N ALA A 371 -12.02 32.92 -17.89
CA ALA A 371 -12.20 33.52 -16.58
C ALA A 371 -13.67 33.90 -16.32
N ARG A 372 -14.37 34.42 -17.33
CA ARG A 372 -15.79 34.73 -17.20
C ARG A 372 -16.65 33.49 -16.97
N ILE A 373 -16.36 32.39 -17.68
CA ILE A 373 -17.08 31.11 -17.50
C ILE A 373 -16.84 30.59 -16.09
N LEU A 374 -15.59 30.51 -15.64
CA LEU A 374 -15.26 30.04 -14.29
C LEU A 374 -15.95 30.88 -13.21
N ALA A 375 -15.96 32.21 -13.38
CA ALA A 375 -16.63 33.11 -12.45
C ALA A 375 -18.15 32.89 -12.37
N THR A 376 -18.84 32.50 -13.46
CA THR A 376 -20.28 32.17 -13.44
C THR A 376 -20.60 30.95 -12.59
N PHE A 377 -19.62 30.06 -12.37
CA PHE A 377 -19.73 28.89 -11.49
C PHE A 377 -19.11 29.13 -10.09
N GLY A 378 -18.72 30.37 -9.77
CA GLY A 378 -18.10 30.69 -8.47
C GLY A 378 -16.69 30.14 -8.30
N ILE A 379 -16.02 29.77 -9.39
CA ILE A 379 -14.67 29.21 -9.35
C ILE A 379 -13.64 30.33 -9.42
N GLY A 380 -12.84 30.49 -8.37
CA GLY A 380 -11.74 31.45 -8.30
C GLY A 380 -10.48 30.94 -9.03
N ILE A 381 -9.70 31.86 -9.58
CA ILE A 381 -8.41 31.57 -10.23
C ILE A 381 -7.32 32.07 -9.28
N SER A 382 -6.49 31.15 -8.76
CA SER A 382 -5.40 31.50 -7.84
C SER A 382 -4.12 31.87 -8.59
N ALA A 383 -3.84 31.21 -9.72
CA ALA A 383 -2.67 31.47 -10.55
C ALA A 383 -2.94 31.07 -12.01
N THR A 384 -2.26 31.70 -12.93
CA THR A 384 -2.27 31.35 -14.36
C THR A 384 -0.84 31.34 -14.89
N SER A 385 -0.57 30.43 -15.82
CA SER A 385 0.66 30.40 -16.58
C SER A 385 0.31 30.07 -18.01
N SER A 386 0.92 30.76 -18.98
CA SER A 386 0.81 30.47 -20.40
C SER A 386 2.16 30.03 -20.94
N ALA A 387 2.15 29.12 -21.90
CA ALA A 387 3.29 28.82 -22.75
C ALA A 387 2.90 29.17 -24.17
N PRO A 388 3.81 29.78 -24.95
CA PRO A 388 3.56 29.99 -26.37
C PRO A 388 3.32 28.63 -27.05
N SER A 389 2.36 28.57 -27.97
CA SER A 389 2.26 27.46 -28.91
C SER A 389 3.60 27.36 -29.66
N HIS A 390 4.24 26.19 -29.67
CA HIS A 390 5.23 25.92 -30.69
C HIS A 390 4.48 26.02 -32.01
N ILE A 391 4.70 27.11 -32.75
CA ILE A 391 4.40 27.15 -34.16
C ILE A 391 5.41 26.16 -34.74
N ASP A 392 4.94 24.99 -35.20
CA ASP A 392 5.75 24.12 -36.03
C ASP A 392 6.25 25.02 -37.19
N GLU A 393 7.58 25.02 -37.45
CA GLU A 393 8.19 25.83 -38.48
C GLU A 393 7.75 25.48 -39.92
N ASP A 394 6.77 24.59 -40.04
CA ASP A 394 6.12 24.24 -41.32
C ASP A 394 4.74 24.94 -41.45
N GLY A 395 4.75 26.19 -41.49
CA GLY A 395 3.88 27.26 -41.93
C GLY A 395 2.38 27.19 -41.96
#